data_4fb5075a990c0894af6477b50e2418e6
#
_entry.id   4fb5075a990c0894af6477b50e2418e6
#
_cell.length_a   1.000
_cell.length_b   1.000
_cell.length_c   1.000
_cell.angle_alpha   90.00
_cell.angle_beta   90.00
_cell.angle_gamma   90.00
#
_symmetry.space_group_name_H-M   'P 1'
#
loop_
_entity.id
_entity.type
_entity.pdbx_description
1 polymer ?
#
loop_
_entity_poly.entity_id
_entity_poly.type
_entity_poly.pdbx_seq_one_letter_code
_entity_poly.pdbx_strand_id
1 'polypeptide(L)'
;MMMVVLVVVLVIVCLVLLLRLKQQQTKVSELYKSDKLKSYFIRSMVHEIRDPLMSVKELAEIMGNQGLFLSKGEKKHVADQINFHTSMMATLLDEVQIYSSDGKGGHQLTDERFSPNRLCERCIDANLHHVQKGVKLMFRQETGQGVFVSSDRHLVELVLNKLVVLACRFTKQGEITVGCSYDETAHRLTFVVQDTGGGIPEDRQNVLFKWYNDPDDVHDETEIDLSVSQRLASKLGGYLNWDDTYKNGTRMEFILPVR
;
A
#
# COMPACT_ATOMS: atom_id res chain seq x y z
N MET A 1 31.08 -26.72 -48.70
CA MET A 1 29.84 -25.95 -48.62
C MET A 1 28.86 -26.55 -47.59
N MET A 2 28.57 -27.84 -47.66
CA MET A 2 27.64 -28.52 -46.71
C MET A 2 28.07 -28.48 -45.25
N MET A 3 29.38 -28.59 -44.94
CA MET A 3 29.92 -28.54 -43.58
C MET A 3 29.79 -27.13 -42.94
N VAL A 4 29.94 -26.07 -43.71
CA VAL A 4 29.80 -24.70 -43.26
C VAL A 4 28.34 -24.40 -42.90
N VAL A 5 27.39 -24.85 -43.72
CA VAL A 5 25.95 -24.71 -43.46
C VAL A 5 25.56 -25.46 -42.17
N LEU A 6 26.09 -26.66 -41.95
CA LEU A 6 25.82 -27.44 -40.74
C LEU A 6 26.31 -26.73 -39.48
N VAL A 7 27.53 -26.17 -39.53
CA VAL A 7 28.10 -25.40 -38.39
C VAL A 7 27.27 -24.16 -38.09
N VAL A 8 26.84 -23.41 -39.12
CA VAL A 8 25.98 -22.22 -38.94
C VAL A 8 24.64 -22.58 -38.29
N VAL A 9 23.99 -23.66 -38.75
CA VAL A 9 22.74 -24.14 -38.15
C VAL A 9 22.93 -24.53 -36.69
N LEU A 10 24.03 -25.22 -36.36
CA LEU A 10 24.34 -25.67 -34.99
C LEU A 10 24.58 -24.45 -34.08
N VAL A 11 25.25 -23.40 -34.55
CA VAL A 11 25.46 -22.15 -33.82
C VAL A 11 24.14 -21.42 -33.56
N ILE A 12 23.27 -21.36 -34.58
CA ILE A 12 21.95 -20.75 -34.44
C ILE A 12 21.08 -21.50 -33.41
N VAL A 13 21.07 -22.82 -33.47
CA VAL A 13 20.34 -23.69 -32.48
C VAL A 13 20.89 -23.47 -31.07
N CYS A 14 22.21 -23.44 -30.89
CA CYS A 14 22.84 -23.14 -29.60
C CYS A 14 22.43 -21.75 -29.07
N LEU A 15 22.44 -20.74 -29.94
CA LEU A 15 22.06 -19.38 -29.57
C LEU A 15 20.58 -19.30 -29.13
N VAL A 16 19.69 -19.95 -29.84
CA VAL A 16 18.26 -20.04 -29.52
C VAL A 16 18.04 -20.77 -28.18
N LEU A 17 18.77 -21.86 -27.93
CA LEU A 17 18.71 -22.61 -26.68
C LEU A 17 19.22 -21.77 -25.51
N LEU A 18 20.33 -21.04 -25.68
CA LEU A 18 20.86 -20.14 -24.66
C LEU A 18 19.88 -18.99 -24.34
N LEU A 19 19.24 -18.41 -25.34
CA LEU A 19 18.21 -17.38 -25.16
C LEU A 19 16.98 -17.94 -24.40
N ARG A 20 16.53 -19.13 -24.73
CA ARG A 20 15.43 -19.81 -24.02
C ARG A 20 15.79 -20.14 -22.58
N LEU A 21 17.00 -20.63 -22.31
CA LEU A 21 17.49 -20.90 -20.95
C LEU A 21 17.54 -19.62 -20.11
N LYS A 22 18.06 -18.53 -20.68
CA LYS A 22 18.10 -17.22 -20.00
C LYS A 22 16.69 -16.71 -19.70
N GLN A 23 15.76 -16.88 -20.63
CA GLN A 23 14.37 -16.48 -20.46
C GLN A 23 13.63 -17.34 -19.40
N GLN A 24 13.95 -18.62 -19.31
CA GLN A 24 13.43 -19.49 -18.24
C GLN A 24 14.02 -19.13 -16.87
N GLN A 25 15.31 -18.85 -16.78
CA GLN A 25 15.96 -18.41 -15.53
C GLN A 25 15.35 -17.11 -15.01
N THR A 26 15.07 -16.15 -15.90
CA THR A 26 14.41 -14.89 -15.51
C THR A 26 13.00 -15.14 -14.96
N LYS A 27 12.21 -15.98 -15.63
CA LYS A 27 10.85 -16.33 -15.15
C LYS A 27 10.86 -17.06 -13.79
N VAL A 28 11.80 -17.99 -13.60
CA VAL A 28 11.94 -18.71 -12.31
C VAL A 28 12.35 -17.72 -11.20
N SER A 29 13.27 -16.81 -11.49
CA SER A 29 13.67 -15.76 -10.55
C SER A 29 12.51 -14.84 -10.18
N GLU A 30 11.71 -14.40 -11.15
CA GLU A 30 10.52 -13.56 -10.90
C GLU A 30 9.45 -14.30 -10.07
N LEU A 31 9.21 -15.58 -10.36
CA LEU A 31 8.29 -16.41 -9.58
C LEU A 31 8.75 -16.58 -8.14
N TYR A 32 10.04 -16.87 -7.93
CA TYR A 32 10.63 -17.01 -6.61
C TYR A 32 10.53 -15.72 -5.80
N LYS A 33 10.83 -14.57 -6.43
CA LYS A 33 10.70 -13.24 -5.83
C LYS A 33 9.25 -12.94 -5.43
N SER A 34 8.30 -13.23 -6.31
CA SER A 34 6.87 -13.05 -6.03
C SER A 34 6.40 -13.90 -4.86
N ASP A 35 6.82 -15.17 -4.78
CA ASP A 35 6.42 -16.09 -3.70
C ASP A 35 7.01 -15.67 -2.35
N LYS A 36 8.26 -15.23 -2.35
CA LYS A 36 8.93 -14.72 -1.15
C LYS A 36 8.27 -13.44 -0.62
N LEU A 37 7.93 -12.49 -1.50
CA LEU A 37 7.17 -11.29 -1.14
C LEU A 37 5.80 -11.66 -0.55
N LYS A 38 5.10 -12.64 -1.13
CA LYS A 38 3.83 -13.14 -0.57
C LYS A 38 4.01 -13.67 0.84
N SER A 39 5.06 -14.44 1.07
CA SER A 39 5.34 -15.02 2.40
C SER A 39 5.64 -13.95 3.45
N TYR A 40 6.42 -12.93 3.10
CA TYR A 40 6.68 -11.79 3.98
C TYR A 40 5.43 -10.97 4.25
N PHE A 41 4.64 -10.67 3.21
CA PHE A 41 3.37 -9.96 3.35
C PHE A 41 2.41 -10.69 4.29
N ILE A 42 2.22 -12.02 4.09
CA ILE A 42 1.34 -12.81 4.96
C ILE A 42 1.85 -12.78 6.41
N ARG A 43 3.16 -12.86 6.62
CA ARG A 43 3.75 -12.79 7.97
C ARG A 43 3.50 -11.43 8.62
N SER A 44 3.69 -10.31 7.90
CA SER A 44 3.39 -8.97 8.39
C SER A 44 1.91 -8.85 8.75
N MET A 45 1.01 -9.26 7.86
CA MET A 45 -0.44 -9.22 8.11
C MET A 45 -0.88 -10.05 9.31
N VAL A 46 -0.24 -11.20 9.55
CA VAL A 46 -0.52 -12.00 10.77
C VAL A 46 -0.18 -11.22 12.03
N HIS A 47 0.91 -10.45 12.03
CA HIS A 47 1.26 -9.59 13.16
C HIS A 47 0.29 -8.43 13.32
N GLU A 48 -0.05 -7.74 12.20
CA GLU A 48 -0.99 -6.62 12.22
C GLU A 48 -2.42 -7.01 12.62
N ILE A 49 -2.85 -8.24 12.33
CA ILE A 49 -4.17 -8.78 12.75
C ILE A 49 -4.15 -9.17 14.24
N ARG A 50 -3.00 -9.58 14.77
CA ARG A 50 -2.90 -10.04 16.16
C ARG A 50 -3.24 -8.95 17.15
N ASP A 51 -2.75 -7.73 16.96
CA ASP A 51 -2.92 -6.61 17.89
C ASP A 51 -4.39 -6.19 18.05
N PRO A 52 -5.15 -5.91 16.96
CA PRO A 52 -6.59 -5.61 17.09
C PRO A 52 -7.39 -6.81 17.62
N LEU A 53 -6.98 -8.05 17.31
CA LEU A 53 -7.62 -9.25 17.87
C LEU A 53 -7.44 -9.33 19.38
N MET A 54 -6.24 -9.04 19.89
CA MET A 54 -5.97 -9.01 21.34
C MET A 54 -6.78 -7.89 22.00
N SER A 55 -6.86 -6.70 21.39
CA SER A 55 -7.68 -5.60 21.88
C SER A 55 -9.17 -5.97 21.95
N VAL A 56 -9.71 -6.62 20.91
CA VAL A 56 -11.11 -7.12 20.94
C VAL A 56 -11.31 -8.13 22.06
N LYS A 57 -10.36 -9.06 22.27
CA LYS A 57 -10.43 -10.04 23.36
C LYS A 57 -10.47 -9.36 24.72
N GLU A 58 -9.57 -8.42 25.00
CA GLU A 58 -9.51 -7.68 26.27
C GLU A 58 -10.80 -6.87 26.51
N LEU A 59 -11.31 -6.19 25.49
CA LEU A 59 -12.56 -5.45 25.57
C LEU A 59 -13.78 -6.36 25.82
N ALA A 60 -13.79 -7.56 25.20
CA ALA A 60 -14.82 -8.56 25.42
C ALA A 60 -14.77 -9.13 26.86
N GLU A 61 -13.56 -9.34 27.40
CA GLU A 61 -13.38 -9.78 28.79
C GLU A 61 -13.88 -8.71 29.78
N ILE A 62 -13.63 -7.41 29.52
CA ILE A 62 -14.17 -6.29 30.28
C ILE A 62 -15.71 -6.30 30.28
N MET A 63 -16.32 -6.51 29.09
CA MET A 63 -17.79 -6.58 28.94
C MET A 63 -18.38 -7.81 29.63
N GLY A 64 -17.67 -8.94 29.64
CA GLY A 64 -18.11 -10.21 30.27
C GLY A 64 -17.90 -10.29 31.78
N ASN A 65 -17.15 -9.36 32.36
CA ASN A 65 -16.84 -9.37 33.79
C ASN A 65 -18.05 -8.94 34.64
N GLN A 66 -18.71 -9.89 35.28
CA GLN A 66 -19.90 -9.68 36.12
C GLN A 66 -19.62 -8.82 37.38
N GLY A 67 -18.35 -8.68 37.80
CA GLY A 67 -17.94 -7.84 38.91
C GLY A 67 -17.74 -6.35 38.55
N LEU A 68 -17.75 -5.99 37.28
CA LEU A 68 -17.59 -4.64 36.79
C LEU A 68 -18.93 -4.01 36.42
N PHE A 69 -19.34 -3.00 37.18
CA PHE A 69 -20.54 -2.23 36.86
C PHE A 69 -20.20 -1.11 35.85
N LEU A 70 -20.30 -1.42 34.57
CA LEU A 70 -20.13 -0.43 33.51
C LEU A 70 -21.42 0.38 33.32
N SER A 71 -21.28 1.70 33.31
CA SER A 71 -22.35 2.62 32.92
C SER A 71 -22.77 2.40 31.44
N LYS A 72 -23.93 2.89 31.04
CA LYS A 72 -24.41 2.82 29.66
C LYS A 72 -23.43 3.49 28.67
N GLY A 73 -22.79 4.58 29.09
CA GLY A 73 -21.78 5.28 28.29
C GLY A 73 -20.51 4.46 28.09
N GLU A 74 -19.99 3.84 29.14
CA GLU A 74 -18.80 2.97 29.09
C GLU A 74 -19.06 1.73 28.25
N LYS A 75 -20.24 1.09 28.38
CA LYS A 75 -20.62 -0.05 27.52
C LYS A 75 -20.65 0.35 26.05
N LYS A 76 -21.21 1.53 25.73
CA LYS A 76 -21.21 2.04 24.37
C LYS A 76 -19.79 2.27 23.86
N HIS A 77 -18.93 2.90 24.66
CA HIS A 77 -17.54 3.14 24.29
C HIS A 77 -16.78 1.84 24.01
N VAL A 78 -16.92 0.82 24.86
CA VAL A 78 -16.30 -0.50 24.64
C VAL A 78 -16.83 -1.15 23.36
N ALA A 79 -18.14 -1.07 23.11
CA ALA A 79 -18.74 -1.59 21.88
C ALA A 79 -18.22 -0.87 20.62
N ASP A 80 -18.07 0.46 20.68
CA ASP A 80 -17.53 1.25 19.59
C ASP A 80 -16.06 0.87 19.30
N GLN A 81 -15.25 0.62 20.33
CA GLN A 81 -13.88 0.13 20.20
C GLN A 81 -13.80 -1.28 19.60
N ILE A 82 -14.66 -2.20 20.03
CA ILE A 82 -14.75 -3.55 19.44
C ILE A 82 -15.09 -3.45 17.95
N ASN A 83 -16.08 -2.65 17.57
CA ASN A 83 -16.45 -2.43 16.18
C ASN A 83 -15.29 -1.83 15.36
N PHE A 84 -14.56 -0.88 15.94
CA PHE A 84 -13.38 -0.29 15.31
C PHE A 84 -12.31 -1.33 14.99
N HIS A 85 -11.86 -2.11 15.98
CA HIS A 85 -10.84 -3.14 15.79
C HIS A 85 -11.31 -4.27 14.86
N THR A 86 -12.60 -4.62 14.90
CA THR A 86 -13.16 -5.62 13.99
C THR A 86 -13.16 -5.12 12.54
N SER A 87 -13.53 -3.85 12.30
CA SER A 87 -13.48 -3.24 10.97
C SER A 87 -12.05 -3.16 10.45
N MET A 88 -11.09 -2.84 11.32
CA MET A 88 -9.67 -2.84 10.97
C MET A 88 -9.20 -4.24 10.52
N MET A 89 -9.54 -5.29 11.28
CA MET A 89 -9.23 -6.67 10.88
C MET A 89 -9.86 -7.06 9.55
N ALA A 90 -11.10 -6.64 9.28
CA ALA A 90 -11.76 -6.90 7.99
C ALA A 90 -10.97 -6.27 6.84
N THR A 91 -10.54 -5.02 6.99
CA THR A 91 -9.70 -4.34 5.98
C THR A 91 -8.39 -5.09 5.74
N LEU A 92 -7.69 -5.56 6.79
CA LEU A 92 -6.46 -6.34 6.66
C LEU A 92 -6.68 -7.68 5.94
N LEU A 93 -7.81 -8.34 6.20
CA LEU A 93 -8.19 -9.57 5.49
C LEU A 93 -8.49 -9.32 4.01
N ASP A 94 -9.16 -8.22 3.67
CA ASP A 94 -9.38 -7.80 2.29
C ASP A 94 -8.03 -7.55 1.57
N GLU A 95 -7.07 -6.92 2.23
CA GLU A 95 -5.71 -6.74 1.71
C GLU A 95 -5.04 -8.09 1.39
N VAL A 96 -5.12 -9.05 2.32
CA VAL A 96 -4.57 -10.41 2.12
C VAL A 96 -5.23 -11.07 0.92
N GLN A 97 -6.55 -10.97 0.78
CA GLN A 97 -7.28 -11.53 -0.34
C GLN A 97 -6.87 -10.91 -1.67
N ILE A 98 -6.78 -9.59 -1.73
CA ILE A 98 -6.37 -8.84 -2.92
C ILE A 98 -4.93 -9.21 -3.31
N TYR A 99 -4.03 -9.30 -2.32
CA TYR A 99 -2.63 -9.62 -2.56
C TYR A 99 -2.40 -11.07 -2.97
N SER A 100 -3.15 -12.01 -2.38
CA SER A 100 -3.03 -13.46 -2.64
C SER A 100 -3.60 -13.87 -4.00
N SER A 101 -4.52 -13.10 -4.55
CA SER A 101 -5.27 -13.42 -5.77
C SER A 101 -4.51 -13.10 -7.06
N ASP A 102 -3.22 -13.46 -7.12
CA ASP A 102 -2.44 -13.43 -8.36
C ASP A 102 -2.80 -14.62 -9.25
N GLY A 103 -3.60 -14.37 -10.26
CA GLY A 103 -3.99 -15.41 -11.22
C GLY A 103 -5.49 -15.69 -11.21
N LYS A 104 -5.95 -16.68 -11.89
CA LYS A 104 -7.35 -17.03 -12.19
C LYS A 104 -8.26 -16.99 -10.95
N GLY A 105 -8.92 -15.85 -10.71
CA GLY A 105 -9.86 -15.62 -9.61
C GLY A 105 -9.55 -14.38 -8.75
N GLY A 106 -8.62 -13.52 -9.17
CA GLY A 106 -8.23 -12.32 -8.45
C GLY A 106 -9.35 -11.29 -8.32
N HIS A 107 -9.15 -10.33 -7.39
CA HIS A 107 -10.03 -9.18 -7.22
C HIS A 107 -10.31 -8.53 -8.59
N GLN A 108 -11.57 -8.58 -9.02
CA GLN A 108 -12.00 -7.88 -10.23
C GLN A 108 -12.09 -6.41 -9.88
N LEU A 109 -11.36 -5.57 -10.63
CA LEU A 109 -11.43 -4.13 -10.45
C LEU A 109 -12.86 -3.67 -10.61
N THR A 110 -13.35 -2.94 -9.61
CA THR A 110 -14.63 -2.26 -9.65
C THR A 110 -14.43 -0.87 -10.26
N ASP A 111 -15.41 -0.40 -11.02
CA ASP A 111 -15.38 0.95 -11.59
C ASP A 111 -16.45 1.79 -10.88
N GLU A 112 -16.03 2.49 -9.83
CA GLU A 112 -16.89 3.33 -9.01
C GLU A 112 -16.58 4.80 -9.26
N ARG A 113 -17.63 5.63 -9.34
CA ARG A 113 -17.49 7.08 -9.43
C ARG A 113 -17.38 7.69 -8.04
N PHE A 114 -16.30 8.39 -7.76
CA PHE A 114 -16.06 9.04 -6.46
C PHE A 114 -15.40 10.41 -6.59
N SER A 115 -15.48 11.19 -5.50
CA SER A 115 -14.78 12.46 -5.37
C SER A 115 -13.42 12.24 -4.71
N PRO A 116 -12.28 12.56 -5.37
CA PRO A 116 -10.94 12.42 -4.79
C PRO A 116 -10.77 13.23 -3.50
N ASN A 117 -11.30 14.46 -3.45
CA ASN A 117 -11.24 15.31 -2.27
C ASN A 117 -11.91 14.64 -1.07
N ARG A 118 -13.13 14.11 -1.24
CA ARG A 118 -13.83 13.39 -0.16
C ARG A 118 -13.10 12.11 0.27
N LEU A 119 -12.41 11.47 -0.66
CA LEU A 119 -11.60 10.29 -0.33
C LEU A 119 -10.42 10.69 0.57
N CYS A 120 -9.72 11.78 0.26
CA CYS A 120 -8.66 12.31 1.11
C CYS A 120 -9.18 12.67 2.52
N GLU A 121 -10.31 13.37 2.63
CA GLU A 121 -10.93 13.71 3.92
C GLU A 121 -11.26 12.45 4.73
N ARG A 122 -11.86 11.43 4.11
CA ARG A 122 -12.15 10.15 4.77
C ARG A 122 -10.90 9.43 5.24
N CYS A 123 -9.83 9.41 4.43
CA CYS A 123 -8.56 8.82 4.83
C CYS A 123 -7.94 9.56 6.02
N ILE A 124 -8.07 10.89 6.08
CA ILE A 124 -7.64 11.68 7.23
C ILE A 124 -8.42 11.27 8.48
N ASP A 125 -9.75 11.27 8.42
CA ASP A 125 -10.63 10.94 9.55
C ASP A 125 -10.35 9.51 10.07
N ALA A 126 -10.15 8.55 9.17
CA ALA A 126 -9.84 7.17 9.51
C ALA A 126 -8.49 7.00 10.23
N ASN A 127 -7.52 7.88 9.96
CA ASN A 127 -6.15 7.77 10.47
C ASN A 127 -5.80 8.76 11.60
N LEU A 128 -6.77 9.54 12.11
CA LEU A 128 -6.52 10.47 13.22
C LEU A 128 -5.94 9.80 14.46
N HIS A 129 -6.28 8.54 14.71
CA HIS A 129 -5.79 7.78 15.87
C HIS A 129 -4.32 7.34 15.74
N HIS A 130 -3.75 7.34 14.53
CA HIS A 130 -2.32 7.08 14.30
C HIS A 130 -1.44 8.31 14.49
N VAL A 131 -2.07 9.52 14.55
CA VAL A 131 -1.35 10.79 14.62
C VAL A 131 -0.73 10.96 16.00
N GLN A 132 0.57 11.20 16.05
CA GLN A 132 1.29 11.43 17.30
C GLN A 132 0.90 12.78 17.94
N LYS A 133 0.96 12.85 19.27
CA LYS A 133 0.64 14.05 20.01
C LYS A 133 1.52 15.23 19.56
N GLY A 134 0.89 16.30 19.09
CA GLY A 134 1.57 17.49 18.60
C GLY A 134 1.81 17.52 17.08
N VAL A 135 1.45 16.47 16.36
CA VAL A 135 1.41 16.45 14.90
C VAL A 135 0.02 16.85 14.40
N LYS A 136 -0.03 17.58 13.29
CA LYS A 136 -1.28 17.94 12.62
C LYS A 136 -1.44 17.11 11.36
N LEU A 137 -2.60 16.48 11.16
CA LEU A 137 -2.97 15.81 9.91
C LEU A 137 -4.05 16.66 9.22
N MET A 138 -3.76 17.14 8.00
CA MET A 138 -4.58 18.15 7.33
C MET A 138 -4.84 17.78 5.88
N PHE A 139 -6.04 18.18 5.40
CA PHE A 139 -6.38 18.14 3.99
C PHE A 139 -5.84 19.38 3.26
N ARG A 140 -5.18 19.18 2.12
CA ARG A 140 -4.78 20.25 1.20
C ARG A 140 -5.55 20.13 -0.10
N GLN A 141 -6.49 21.03 -0.30
CA GLN A 141 -7.27 21.04 -1.53
C GLN A 141 -6.46 21.64 -2.68
N GLU A 142 -6.10 20.80 -3.66
CA GLU A 142 -5.46 21.22 -4.91
C GLU A 142 -6.38 21.00 -6.11
N THR A 143 -7.33 20.08 -5.99
CA THR A 143 -8.35 19.81 -7.02
C THR A 143 -9.58 20.68 -6.79
N GLY A 144 -10.17 21.18 -7.88
CA GLY A 144 -11.42 21.96 -7.82
C GLY A 144 -12.56 21.19 -7.14
N GLN A 145 -13.52 21.93 -6.60
CA GLN A 145 -14.74 21.32 -6.05
C GLN A 145 -15.57 20.71 -7.21
N GLY A 146 -16.18 19.54 -6.94
CA GLY A 146 -17.09 18.90 -7.91
C GLY A 146 -16.41 17.98 -8.92
N VAL A 147 -15.10 17.76 -8.83
CA VAL A 147 -14.41 16.74 -9.65
C VAL A 147 -14.80 15.35 -9.15
N PHE A 148 -15.19 14.51 -10.13
CA PHE A 148 -15.47 13.09 -9.93
C PHE A 148 -14.66 12.29 -10.95
N VAL A 149 -14.10 11.18 -10.52
CA VAL A 149 -13.35 10.24 -11.35
C VAL A 149 -13.89 8.83 -11.16
N SER A 150 -13.62 7.95 -12.13
CA SER A 150 -13.99 6.54 -12.05
C SER A 150 -12.73 5.68 -11.91
N SER A 151 -12.71 4.81 -10.90
CA SER A 151 -11.68 3.81 -10.66
C SER A 151 -12.15 2.84 -9.56
N ASP A 152 -11.34 1.87 -9.16
CA ASP A 152 -11.59 1.04 -7.98
C ASP A 152 -11.34 1.86 -6.71
N ARG A 153 -12.42 2.47 -6.19
CA ARG A 153 -12.35 3.35 -5.02
C ARG A 153 -11.75 2.66 -3.79
N HIS A 154 -12.07 1.38 -3.59
CA HIS A 154 -11.58 0.62 -2.43
C HIS A 154 -10.06 0.44 -2.49
N LEU A 155 -9.51 0.02 -3.64
CA LEU A 155 -8.07 -0.09 -3.82
C LEU A 155 -7.34 1.25 -3.71
N VAL A 156 -7.93 2.33 -4.25
CA VAL A 156 -7.37 3.68 -4.12
C VAL A 156 -7.31 4.10 -2.66
N GLU A 157 -8.40 3.89 -1.91
CA GLU A 157 -8.48 4.19 -0.47
C GLU A 157 -7.44 3.40 0.33
N LEU A 158 -7.25 2.13 0.00
CA LEU A 158 -6.28 1.24 0.64
C LEU A 158 -4.84 1.74 0.47
N VAL A 159 -4.45 2.07 -0.76
CA VAL A 159 -3.11 2.63 -1.05
C VAL A 159 -2.91 3.95 -0.29
N LEU A 160 -3.90 4.85 -0.35
CA LEU A 160 -3.81 6.15 0.29
C LEU A 160 -3.70 6.03 1.82
N ASN A 161 -4.49 5.15 2.45
CA ASN A 161 -4.42 4.88 3.88
C ASN A 161 -3.03 4.39 4.30
N LYS A 162 -2.43 3.47 3.55
CA LYS A 162 -1.06 2.99 3.85
C LYS A 162 -0.03 4.11 3.80
N LEU A 163 -0.11 5.00 2.83
CA LEU A 163 0.78 6.16 2.74
C LEU A 163 0.58 7.13 3.92
N VAL A 164 -0.66 7.35 4.37
CA VAL A 164 -0.97 8.20 5.52
C VAL A 164 -0.45 7.58 6.82
N VAL A 165 -0.67 6.27 7.04
CA VAL A 165 -0.13 5.54 8.20
C VAL A 165 1.39 5.62 8.24
N LEU A 166 2.03 5.45 7.09
CA LEU A 166 3.49 5.58 6.96
C LEU A 166 3.96 6.97 7.38
N ALA A 167 3.33 8.04 6.87
CA ALA A 167 3.63 9.41 7.26
C ALA A 167 3.43 9.64 8.77
N CYS A 168 2.35 9.09 9.37
CA CYS A 168 2.10 9.17 10.82
C CYS A 168 3.19 8.48 11.65
N ARG A 169 3.72 7.35 11.17
CA ARG A 169 4.80 6.60 11.84
C ARG A 169 6.11 7.40 11.91
N PHE A 170 6.45 8.12 10.85
CA PHE A 170 7.72 8.84 10.74
C PHE A 170 7.67 10.31 11.18
N THR A 171 6.49 10.88 11.36
CA THR A 171 6.34 12.26 11.80
C THR A 171 6.11 12.33 13.30
N LYS A 172 7.15 12.73 14.05
CA LYS A 172 7.07 12.91 15.51
C LYS A 172 6.62 14.29 15.94
N GLN A 173 6.86 15.30 15.11
CA GLN A 173 6.47 16.70 15.31
C GLN A 173 6.26 17.35 13.94
N GLY A 174 5.39 18.39 13.90
CA GLY A 174 5.09 19.13 12.68
C GLY A 174 3.74 18.75 12.08
N GLU A 175 3.70 18.53 10.77
CA GLU A 175 2.44 18.33 10.08
C GLU A 175 2.53 17.28 8.97
N ILE A 176 1.39 16.68 8.69
CA ILE A 176 1.17 15.76 7.56
C ILE A 176 0.03 16.37 6.73
N THR A 177 0.24 16.51 5.44
CA THR A 177 -0.76 16.97 4.50
C THR A 177 -1.13 15.90 3.50
N VAL A 178 -2.42 15.72 3.28
CA VAL A 178 -2.98 14.82 2.28
C VAL A 178 -3.76 15.67 1.28
N GLY A 179 -3.50 15.47 -0.01
CA GLY A 179 -4.18 16.20 -1.05
C GLY A 179 -4.27 15.41 -2.34
N CYS A 180 -4.95 15.95 -3.33
CA CYS A 180 -5.00 15.38 -4.66
C CYS A 180 -5.09 16.46 -5.73
N SER A 181 -4.53 16.17 -6.90
CA SER A 181 -4.65 16.98 -8.10
C SER A 181 -5.14 16.13 -9.27
N TYR A 182 -5.96 16.71 -10.14
CA TYR A 182 -6.49 16.06 -11.32
C TYR A 182 -6.12 16.82 -12.58
N ASP A 183 -5.42 16.14 -13.49
CA ASP A 183 -5.08 16.64 -14.81
C ASP A 183 -6.10 16.09 -15.81
N GLU A 184 -7.04 16.95 -16.24
CA GLU A 184 -8.07 16.60 -17.22
C GLU A 184 -7.48 16.22 -18.57
N THR A 185 -6.36 16.83 -18.96
CA THR A 185 -5.78 16.60 -20.30
C THR A 185 -5.07 15.26 -20.36
N ALA A 186 -4.42 14.86 -19.29
CA ALA A 186 -3.73 13.60 -19.16
C ALA A 186 -4.62 12.47 -18.59
N HIS A 187 -5.87 12.77 -18.19
CA HIS A 187 -6.74 11.84 -17.45
C HIS A 187 -6.02 11.19 -16.27
N ARG A 188 -5.32 11.99 -15.50
CA ARG A 188 -4.42 11.53 -14.44
C ARG A 188 -4.79 12.16 -13.10
N LEU A 189 -5.03 11.30 -12.12
CA LEU A 189 -5.22 11.67 -10.73
C LEU A 189 -3.93 11.43 -9.97
N THR A 190 -3.49 12.41 -9.19
CA THR A 190 -2.33 12.30 -8.32
C THR A 190 -2.76 12.60 -6.90
N PHE A 191 -2.63 11.64 -5.99
CA PHE A 191 -2.71 11.86 -4.55
C PHE A 191 -1.32 12.17 -4.01
N VAL A 192 -1.25 13.10 -3.08
CA VAL A 192 0.00 13.52 -2.44
C VAL A 192 -0.15 13.35 -0.93
N VAL A 193 0.77 12.61 -0.33
CA VAL A 193 0.95 12.55 1.12
C VAL A 193 2.33 13.12 1.43
N GLN A 194 2.34 14.23 2.14
CA GLN A 194 3.55 14.98 2.47
C GLN A 194 3.64 15.18 3.97
N ASP A 195 4.81 14.93 4.53
CA ASP A 195 5.10 15.15 5.95
C ASP A 195 6.30 16.09 6.15
N THR A 196 6.42 16.61 7.37
CA THR A 196 7.56 17.41 7.82
C THR A 196 8.44 16.64 8.82
N GLY A 197 8.45 15.31 8.72
CA GLY A 197 9.25 14.43 9.57
C GLY A 197 10.73 14.40 9.23
N GLY A 198 11.42 13.36 9.67
CA GLY A 198 12.86 13.21 9.45
C GLY A 198 13.29 12.91 8.01
N GLY A 199 12.33 12.75 7.09
CA GLY A 199 12.62 12.32 5.72
C GLY A 199 13.05 10.84 5.65
N ILE A 200 13.40 10.40 4.44
CA ILE A 200 13.92 9.06 4.20
C ILE A 200 15.43 9.06 4.33
N PRO A 201 16.04 8.23 5.19
CA PRO A 201 17.49 8.14 5.34
C PRO A 201 18.20 7.86 4.01
N GLU A 202 19.38 8.47 3.78
CA GLU A 202 20.10 8.39 2.49
C GLU A 202 20.44 6.96 2.08
N ASP A 203 20.79 6.09 3.03
CA ASP A 203 21.08 4.68 2.82
C ASP A 203 19.86 3.89 2.34
N ARG A 204 18.64 4.37 2.65
CA ARG A 204 17.37 3.76 2.25
C ARG A 204 16.76 4.34 0.98
N GLN A 205 17.13 5.55 0.58
CA GLN A 205 16.60 6.22 -0.62
C GLN A 205 16.77 5.39 -1.90
N ASN A 206 17.94 4.77 -2.05
CA ASN A 206 18.26 3.97 -3.23
C ASN A 206 17.53 2.61 -3.28
N VAL A 207 16.95 2.19 -2.16
CA VAL A 207 16.30 0.87 -2.03
C VAL A 207 14.79 0.95 -1.91
N LEU A 208 14.22 2.11 -1.64
CA LEU A 208 12.81 2.33 -1.33
C LEU A 208 11.82 1.63 -2.27
N PHE A 209 12.15 1.52 -3.55
CA PHE A 209 11.38 0.84 -4.57
C PHE A 209 12.12 -0.34 -5.21
N LYS A 210 13.36 -0.64 -4.81
CA LYS A 210 14.10 -1.82 -5.29
C LYS A 210 13.50 -3.14 -4.81
N TRP A 211 12.80 -3.09 -3.70
CA TRP A 211 12.14 -4.24 -3.04
C TRP A 211 11.11 -4.94 -3.89
N TYR A 212 10.43 -4.18 -4.74
CA TYR A 212 9.58 -4.75 -5.76
C TYR A 212 10.38 -5.69 -6.67
N ASN A 213 11.69 -5.49 -6.76
CA ASN A 213 12.60 -6.22 -7.64
C ASN A 213 13.53 -7.21 -6.94
N ASP A 214 13.77 -7.10 -5.61
CA ASP A 214 14.69 -7.98 -4.87
C ASP A 214 14.27 -8.27 -3.41
N PRO A 215 13.54 -9.37 -3.16
CA PRO A 215 13.02 -9.71 -1.83
C PRO A 215 14.07 -10.22 -0.84
N ASP A 216 15.32 -10.45 -1.25
CA ASP A 216 16.36 -10.95 -0.37
C ASP A 216 16.91 -9.90 0.60
N ASP A 217 16.56 -8.68 0.38
CA ASP A 217 17.03 -7.49 1.08
C ASP A 217 15.98 -6.84 2.02
N VAL A 218 14.82 -7.49 2.37
CA VAL A 218 13.79 -6.96 3.28
C VAL A 218 14.31 -6.84 4.72
N HIS A 219 14.50 -5.61 5.18
CA HIS A 219 15.00 -5.34 6.52
C HIS A 219 13.96 -4.74 7.47
N ASP A 220 12.80 -4.24 6.96
CA ASP A 220 11.85 -3.50 7.78
C ASP A 220 10.40 -3.63 7.25
N GLU A 221 9.40 -3.56 8.16
CA GLU A 221 7.96 -3.56 7.85
C GLU A 221 7.57 -2.41 6.90
N THR A 222 8.21 -1.25 7.00
CA THR A 222 7.99 -0.08 6.13
C THR A 222 8.20 -0.39 4.65
N GLU A 223 9.20 -1.20 4.36
CA GLU A 223 9.56 -1.59 3.01
C GLU A 223 8.50 -2.53 2.43
N ILE A 224 7.95 -3.41 3.26
CA ILE A 224 6.84 -4.29 2.89
C ILE A 224 5.61 -3.43 2.55
N ASP A 225 5.25 -2.47 3.37
CA ASP A 225 4.10 -1.58 3.17
C ASP A 225 4.19 -0.81 1.85
N LEU A 226 5.36 -0.25 1.54
CA LEU A 226 5.58 0.45 0.26
C LEU A 226 5.53 -0.50 -0.94
N SER A 227 6.10 -1.70 -0.83
CA SER A 227 6.05 -2.71 -1.90
C SER A 227 4.62 -3.17 -2.17
N VAL A 228 3.83 -3.38 -1.12
CA VAL A 228 2.41 -3.72 -1.23
C VAL A 228 1.64 -2.56 -1.87
N SER A 229 1.85 -1.34 -1.39
CA SER A 229 1.22 -0.14 -1.94
C SER A 229 1.56 0.07 -3.42
N GLN A 230 2.82 -0.13 -3.82
CA GLN A 230 3.23 -0.08 -5.22
C GLN A 230 2.55 -1.15 -6.07
N ARG A 231 2.40 -2.36 -5.55
CA ARG A 231 1.70 -3.44 -6.26
C ARG A 231 0.22 -3.16 -6.44
N LEU A 232 -0.45 -2.65 -5.39
CA LEU A 232 -1.86 -2.23 -5.47
C LEU A 232 -2.03 -1.08 -6.47
N ALA A 233 -1.15 -0.08 -6.44
CA ALA A 233 -1.11 1.00 -7.40
C ALA A 233 -0.96 0.49 -8.84
N SER A 234 -0.06 -0.49 -9.05
CA SER A 234 0.15 -1.12 -10.36
C SER A 234 -1.07 -1.89 -10.86
N LYS A 235 -1.86 -2.53 -9.98
CA LYS A 235 -3.14 -3.17 -10.34
C LYS A 235 -4.16 -2.15 -10.88
N LEU A 236 -4.12 -0.92 -10.39
CA LEU A 236 -4.93 0.20 -10.87
C LEU A 236 -4.37 0.85 -12.16
N GLY A 237 -3.26 0.35 -12.69
CA GLY A 237 -2.54 0.94 -13.82
C GLY A 237 -1.71 2.17 -13.44
N GLY A 238 -1.56 2.43 -12.15
CA GLY A 238 -0.83 3.55 -11.58
C GLY A 238 0.53 3.15 -10.99
N TYR A 239 1.13 4.07 -10.26
CA TYR A 239 2.41 3.86 -9.56
C TYR A 239 2.58 4.85 -8.42
N LEU A 240 3.50 4.51 -7.51
CA LEU A 240 3.99 5.42 -6.47
C LEU A 240 5.27 6.10 -6.93
N ASN A 241 5.41 7.37 -6.57
CA ASN A 241 6.60 8.16 -6.76
C ASN A 241 7.00 8.82 -5.45
N TRP A 242 8.30 8.85 -5.16
CA TRP A 242 8.86 9.65 -4.08
C TRP A 242 9.50 10.90 -4.69
N ASP A 243 9.06 12.08 -4.23
CA ASP A 243 9.64 13.36 -4.65
C ASP A 243 10.94 13.60 -3.86
N ASP A 244 12.05 13.26 -4.46
CA ASP A 244 13.40 13.44 -3.91
C ASP A 244 13.85 14.91 -3.86
N THR A 245 13.11 15.82 -4.51
CA THR A 245 13.38 17.26 -4.48
C THR A 245 12.80 17.93 -3.22
N TYR A 246 11.82 17.29 -2.58
CA TYR A 246 11.24 17.76 -1.32
C TYR A 246 12.18 17.45 -0.14
N LYS A 247 12.72 18.49 0.52
CA LYS A 247 13.76 18.35 1.56
C LYS A 247 13.28 18.58 2.99
N ASN A 248 11.99 18.93 3.20
CA ASN A 248 11.48 19.25 4.52
C ASN A 248 10.80 18.03 5.20
N GLY A 249 11.07 16.82 4.76
CA GLY A 249 10.45 15.58 5.20
C GLY A 249 10.31 14.59 4.06
N THR A 250 9.18 13.87 4.01
CA THR A 250 8.87 12.95 2.91
C THR A 250 7.69 13.45 2.10
N ARG A 251 7.74 13.33 0.78
CA ARG A 251 6.61 13.55 -0.12
C ARG A 251 6.44 12.34 -1.02
N MET A 252 5.32 11.65 -0.84
CA MET A 252 4.92 10.50 -1.65
C MET A 252 3.75 10.88 -2.56
N GLU A 253 3.84 10.47 -3.80
CA GLU A 253 2.81 10.69 -4.81
C GLU A 253 2.26 9.34 -5.28
N PHE A 254 0.95 9.20 -5.24
CA PHE A 254 0.24 8.08 -5.82
C PHE A 254 -0.44 8.55 -7.09
N ILE A 255 0.03 8.08 -8.22
CA ILE A 255 -0.36 8.52 -9.55
C ILE A 255 -1.12 7.40 -10.24
N LEU A 256 -2.31 7.68 -10.73
CA LEU A 256 -3.12 6.69 -11.44
C LEU A 256 -3.88 7.31 -12.62
N PRO A 257 -4.06 6.54 -13.72
CA PRO A 257 -4.97 6.91 -14.79
C PRO A 257 -6.41 6.76 -14.30
N VAL A 258 -7.27 7.69 -14.64
CA VAL A 258 -8.71 7.67 -14.28
C VAL A 258 -9.56 8.05 -15.49
N ARG A 259 -10.85 7.68 -15.41
CA ARG A 259 -11.84 7.99 -16.44
C ARG A 259 -12.86 9.01 -15.95
#